data_e7e751f122a48cde8dd03d63f9a9cba7
#
_entry.id   e7e751f122a48cde8dd03d63f9a9cba7
#
_cell.length_a   1.000
_cell.length_b   1.000
_cell.length_c   1.000
_cell.angle_alpha   90.00
_cell.angle_beta   90.00
_cell.angle_gamma   90.00
#
_symmetry.space_group_name_H-M   'P 1'
#
loop_
_entity.id
_entity.type
_entity.pdbx_description
1 polymer ?
#
loop_
_entity_poly.entity_id
_entity_poly.type
_entity_poly.pdbx_seq_one_letter_code
_entity_poly.pdbx_strand_id
1 'polypeptide(L)'
;GKGILNLQSPEVSGFFDQVIAYYSEPTLKNLYKDAVREYDHVTDIENQLGKGFAFLKANFPNMQIPACYMHVSGFNQNVLAADSLLSLSIDKYMGEAYPLYQDFFYDYQRIKMQRTLAAADYLAGWLMSEYPFEGNENILLDRMIYEGKIKYIVHLALPEITPAQLMGYQEKDYEWCVANELTLWNTIIQRKHLYTPDQITTSKYLDDKPCTFLSDETPGNIGTWIGWQIVSSYMKENNASLQTLMQQQNAQEFLSQAKYKP
;
A
#
# COMPACT_ATOMS: atom_id res chain seq x y z
N GLY A 1 17.57 11.15 9.68
CA GLY A 1 17.48 10.57 11.00
C GLY A 1 16.06 10.29 11.48
N LYS A 2 15.18 11.28 11.57
CA LYS A 2 13.81 11.10 12.12
C LYS A 2 12.93 10.13 11.31
N GLY A 3 13.08 10.10 10.01
CA GLY A 3 12.21 9.27 9.15
C GLY A 3 12.54 7.76 9.16
N ILE A 4 13.81 7.38 9.27
CA ILE A 4 14.22 5.96 9.17
C ILE A 4 14.48 5.35 10.54
N LEU A 5 15.16 6.08 11.43
CA LEU A 5 15.69 5.53 12.67
C LEU A 5 14.93 5.99 13.92
N ASN A 6 13.91 6.81 13.74
CA ASN A 6 13.20 7.47 14.86
C ASN A 6 14.14 8.15 15.87
N LEU A 7 15.31 8.58 15.40
CA LEU A 7 16.32 9.23 16.21
C LEU A 7 16.05 10.74 16.33
N GLN A 8 16.48 11.32 17.43
CA GLN A 8 16.41 12.75 17.69
C GLN A 8 17.31 13.54 16.71
N SER A 9 17.30 14.88 16.80
CA SER A 9 18.15 15.73 15.97
C SER A 9 19.64 15.43 16.19
N PRO A 10 20.50 15.52 15.15
CA PRO A 10 21.95 15.37 15.28
C PRO A 10 22.61 16.34 16.30
N GLU A 11 21.88 17.42 16.62
CA GLU A 11 22.36 18.44 17.60
C GLU A 11 22.15 18.00 19.06
N VAL A 12 21.43 16.92 19.31
CA VAL A 12 21.19 16.41 20.66
C VAL A 12 22.41 15.61 21.13
N SER A 13 22.86 15.89 22.34
CA SER A 13 23.95 15.13 22.96
C SER A 13 23.67 13.65 23.01
N GLY A 14 24.62 12.79 22.62
CA GLY A 14 24.47 11.35 22.55
C GLY A 14 23.85 10.82 21.25
N PHE A 15 23.51 11.68 20.27
CA PHE A 15 22.98 11.23 18.99
C PHE A 15 23.86 10.20 18.29
N PHE A 16 25.16 10.47 18.20
CA PHE A 16 26.11 9.55 17.54
C PHE A 16 26.24 8.23 18.30
N ASP A 17 26.21 8.24 19.63
CA ASP A 17 26.23 7.02 20.43
C ASP A 17 24.99 6.17 20.19
N GLN A 18 23.80 6.78 20.05
CA GLN A 18 22.57 6.10 19.68
C GLN A 18 22.64 5.50 18.27
N VAL A 19 23.19 6.23 17.30
CA VAL A 19 23.40 5.74 15.93
C VAL A 19 24.34 4.54 15.93
N ILE A 20 25.47 4.64 16.65
CA ILE A 20 26.46 3.56 16.76
C ILE A 20 25.83 2.33 17.44
N ALA A 21 25.12 2.52 18.54
CA ALA A 21 24.44 1.45 19.26
C ALA A 21 23.42 0.74 18.35
N TYR A 22 22.58 1.49 17.65
CA TYR A 22 21.60 0.96 16.72
C TYR A 22 22.24 0.11 15.62
N TYR A 23 23.20 0.64 14.89
CA TYR A 23 23.89 -0.08 13.80
C TYR A 23 24.87 -1.16 14.30
N SER A 24 25.14 -1.21 15.62
CA SER A 24 25.96 -2.24 16.23
C SER A 24 25.17 -3.42 16.73
N GLU A 25 23.84 -3.32 16.77
CA GLU A 25 22.96 -4.40 17.21
C GLU A 25 23.11 -5.62 16.28
N PRO A 26 23.38 -6.83 16.82
CA PRO A 26 23.70 -8.02 16.03
C PRO A 26 22.57 -8.44 15.07
N THR A 27 21.31 -8.36 15.51
CA THR A 27 20.14 -8.74 14.68
C THR A 27 20.02 -7.82 13.48
N LEU A 28 20.16 -6.49 13.69
CA LEU A 28 20.15 -5.50 12.61
C LEU A 28 21.30 -5.68 11.63
N LYS A 29 22.51 -6.00 12.13
CA LYS A 29 23.65 -6.29 11.26
C LYS A 29 23.42 -7.54 10.39
N ASN A 30 22.80 -8.57 10.93
CA ASN A 30 22.47 -9.77 10.17
C ASN A 30 21.38 -9.50 9.15
N LEU A 31 20.31 -8.79 9.56
CA LEU A 31 19.26 -8.32 8.65
C LEU A 31 19.83 -7.51 7.48
N TYR A 32 20.74 -6.58 7.76
CA TYR A 32 21.41 -5.79 6.73
C TYR A 32 22.19 -6.65 5.74
N LYS A 33 22.99 -7.60 6.24
CA LYS A 33 23.75 -8.54 5.39
C LYS A 33 22.84 -9.40 4.52
N ASP A 34 21.75 -9.91 5.11
CA ASP A 34 20.78 -10.74 4.39
C ASP A 34 20.06 -9.91 3.31
N ALA A 35 19.63 -8.70 3.64
CA ALA A 35 18.98 -7.80 2.68
C ALA A 35 19.91 -7.42 1.51
N VAL A 36 21.16 -7.04 1.78
CA VAL A 36 22.15 -6.75 0.73
C VAL A 36 22.43 -7.96 -0.15
N ARG A 37 22.52 -9.16 0.43
CA ARG A 37 22.70 -10.40 -0.35
C ARG A 37 21.50 -10.74 -1.22
N GLU A 38 20.28 -10.60 -0.68
CA GLU A 38 19.02 -10.86 -1.42
C GLU A 38 18.85 -9.89 -2.60
N TYR A 39 19.28 -8.64 -2.43
CA TYR A 39 19.16 -7.57 -3.41
C TYR A 39 20.47 -7.23 -4.13
N ASP A 40 21.42 -8.15 -4.18
CA ASP A 40 22.68 -7.99 -4.95
C ASP A 40 22.41 -7.84 -6.46
N HIS A 41 21.35 -8.50 -6.96
CA HIS A 41 20.85 -8.38 -8.33
C HIS A 41 19.39 -7.92 -8.31
N VAL A 42 19.08 -6.79 -8.94
CA VAL A 42 17.76 -6.14 -8.90
C VAL A 42 17.13 -5.91 -10.28
N THR A 43 17.66 -6.58 -11.32
CA THR A 43 17.20 -6.41 -12.70
C THR A 43 15.70 -6.73 -12.89
N ASP A 44 15.15 -7.64 -12.12
CA ASP A 44 13.72 -7.95 -12.09
C ASP A 44 12.90 -6.74 -11.64
N ILE A 45 13.30 -6.09 -10.55
CA ILE A 45 12.65 -4.91 -9.99
C ILE A 45 12.85 -3.71 -10.93
N GLU A 46 14.06 -3.51 -11.48
CA GLU A 46 14.35 -2.44 -12.45
C GLU A 46 13.46 -2.55 -13.68
N ASN A 47 13.27 -3.78 -14.22
CA ASN A 47 12.41 -4.02 -15.35
C ASN A 47 10.93 -3.72 -15.05
N GLN A 48 10.44 -4.11 -13.87
CA GLN A 48 9.07 -3.81 -13.45
C GLN A 48 8.88 -2.30 -13.23
N LEU A 49 9.81 -1.64 -12.55
CA LEU A 49 9.78 -0.19 -12.35
C LEU A 49 9.85 0.57 -13.68
N GLY A 50 10.71 0.13 -14.62
CA GLY A 50 10.79 0.71 -15.95
C GLY A 50 9.45 0.67 -16.69
N LYS A 51 8.76 -0.47 -16.68
CA LYS A 51 7.40 -0.62 -17.25
C LYS A 51 6.38 0.25 -16.51
N GLY A 52 6.35 0.15 -15.18
CA GLY A 52 5.41 0.87 -14.34
C GLY A 52 5.53 2.39 -14.48
N PHE A 53 6.74 2.94 -14.42
CA PHE A 53 6.97 4.38 -14.60
C PHE A 53 6.73 4.83 -16.04
N ALA A 54 7.01 4.00 -17.05
CA ALA A 54 6.63 4.31 -18.42
C ALA A 54 5.11 4.43 -18.57
N PHE A 55 4.35 3.49 -17.97
CA PHE A 55 2.90 3.56 -17.93
C PHE A 55 2.40 4.82 -17.21
N LEU A 56 2.94 5.12 -16.02
CA LEU A 56 2.58 6.32 -15.28
C LEU A 56 2.88 7.59 -16.08
N LYS A 57 4.05 7.69 -16.71
CA LYS A 57 4.43 8.86 -17.52
C LYS A 57 3.53 9.06 -18.72
N ALA A 58 3.08 7.97 -19.38
CA ALA A 58 2.16 8.04 -20.50
C ALA A 58 0.77 8.56 -20.08
N ASN A 59 0.31 8.21 -18.88
CA ASN A 59 -1.00 8.62 -18.36
C ASN A 59 -0.96 9.92 -17.54
N PHE A 60 0.19 10.29 -17.00
CA PHE A 60 0.43 11.51 -16.21
C PHE A 60 1.65 12.26 -16.78
N PRO A 61 1.50 12.96 -17.92
CA PRO A 61 2.64 13.56 -18.64
C PRO A 61 3.48 14.54 -17.82
N ASN A 62 2.88 15.21 -16.85
CA ASN A 62 3.56 16.15 -15.96
C ASN A 62 4.26 15.50 -14.76
N MET A 63 3.96 14.22 -14.47
CA MET A 63 4.61 13.49 -13.38
C MET A 63 6.10 13.32 -13.66
N GLN A 64 6.94 13.63 -12.70
CA GLN A 64 8.35 13.33 -12.76
C GLN A 64 8.61 11.87 -12.37
N ILE A 65 9.63 11.26 -12.95
CA ILE A 65 10.08 9.94 -12.55
C ILE A 65 11.18 10.13 -11.49
N PRO A 66 10.99 9.57 -10.27
CA PRO A 66 11.98 9.74 -9.21
C PRO A 66 13.22 8.88 -9.44
N ALA A 67 14.32 9.25 -8.84
CA ALA A 67 15.44 8.33 -8.62
C ALA A 67 15.06 7.31 -7.55
N CYS A 68 15.10 6.02 -7.88
CA CYS A 68 14.72 4.93 -6.98
C CYS A 68 15.93 4.41 -6.22
N TYR A 69 15.78 4.29 -4.90
CA TYR A 69 16.80 3.78 -3.99
C TYR A 69 16.25 2.67 -3.12
N MET A 70 17.14 1.91 -2.52
CA MET A 70 16.85 0.89 -1.52
C MET A 70 17.54 1.24 -0.21
N HIS A 71 16.91 0.93 0.92
CA HIS A 71 17.49 1.09 2.25
C HIS A 71 17.06 -0.06 3.16
N VAL A 72 17.69 -0.15 4.33
CA VAL A 72 17.32 -1.05 5.41
C VAL A 72 16.93 -0.21 6.61
N SER A 73 15.71 -0.33 7.08
CA SER A 73 15.16 0.48 8.17
C SER A 73 15.03 -0.24 9.50
N GLY A 74 15.30 -1.55 9.55
CA GLY A 74 14.94 -2.39 10.71
C GLY A 74 13.43 -2.48 10.90
N PHE A 75 12.70 -2.61 9.81
CA PHE A 75 11.23 -2.72 9.74
C PHE A 75 10.44 -1.45 10.10
N ASN A 76 11.09 -0.31 10.30
CA ASN A 76 10.43 0.91 10.77
C ASN A 76 9.67 1.67 9.67
N GLN A 77 10.10 1.56 8.41
CA GLN A 77 9.52 2.30 7.29
C GLN A 77 9.32 1.36 6.08
N ASN A 78 8.34 1.65 5.25
CA ASN A 78 8.19 0.94 3.96
C ASN A 78 8.78 1.76 2.83
N VAL A 79 8.25 2.97 2.62
CA VAL A 79 8.60 3.85 1.51
C VAL A 79 8.94 5.23 2.05
N LEU A 80 9.98 5.84 1.51
CA LEU A 80 10.35 7.24 1.73
C LEU A 80 10.29 7.96 0.39
N ALA A 81 9.47 8.99 0.29
CA ALA A 81 9.38 9.86 -0.87
C ALA A 81 9.85 11.27 -0.51
N ALA A 82 10.56 11.90 -1.43
CA ALA A 82 10.99 13.30 -1.39
C ALA A 82 10.95 13.84 -2.83
N ASP A 83 11.18 15.13 -3.05
CA ASP A 83 10.95 15.85 -4.31
C ASP A 83 11.31 15.11 -5.60
N SER A 84 12.37 14.34 -5.63
CA SER A 84 12.79 13.57 -6.82
C SER A 84 13.39 12.21 -6.43
N LEU A 85 13.14 11.75 -5.21
CA LEU A 85 13.71 10.53 -4.64
C LEU A 85 12.62 9.64 -4.07
N LEU A 86 12.73 8.36 -4.35
CA LEU A 86 11.86 7.33 -3.80
C LEU A 86 12.74 6.19 -3.28
N SER A 87 12.59 5.81 -2.02
CA SER A 87 13.38 4.74 -1.43
C SER A 87 12.50 3.72 -0.72
N LEU A 88 12.73 2.43 -1.00
CA LEU A 88 12.03 1.30 -0.41
C LEU A 88 12.90 0.61 0.65
N SER A 89 12.29 0.25 1.76
CA SER A 89 12.91 -0.56 2.80
C SER A 89 12.91 -2.02 2.42
N ILE A 90 13.99 -2.50 1.80
CA ILE A 90 14.08 -3.84 1.23
C ILE A 90 14.03 -4.95 2.29
N ASP A 91 14.38 -4.65 3.52
CA ASP A 91 14.25 -5.57 4.65
C ASP A 91 12.79 -5.98 4.95
N LYS A 92 11.81 -5.30 4.36
CA LYS A 92 10.40 -5.68 4.42
C LYS A 92 9.93 -6.54 3.24
N TYR A 93 10.84 -6.95 2.35
CA TYR A 93 10.53 -7.74 1.15
C TYR A 93 11.47 -8.93 0.98
N MET A 94 11.88 -9.55 2.11
CA MET A 94 12.78 -10.70 2.15
C MET A 94 12.10 -12.04 1.85
N GLY A 95 10.78 -12.02 1.65
CA GLY A 95 9.94 -13.21 1.46
C GLY A 95 9.24 -13.65 2.73
N GLU A 96 8.02 -14.17 2.58
CA GLU A 96 7.13 -14.57 3.68
C GLU A 96 7.79 -15.51 4.70
N ALA A 97 8.66 -16.40 4.20
CA ALA A 97 9.36 -17.42 5.02
C ALA A 97 10.64 -16.89 5.70
N TYR A 98 11.01 -15.61 5.54
CA TYR A 98 12.21 -15.08 6.16
C TYR A 98 12.17 -15.27 7.69
N PRO A 99 13.16 -15.96 8.31
CA PRO A 99 13.02 -16.44 9.69
C PRO A 99 12.74 -15.32 10.70
N LEU A 100 13.40 -14.15 10.54
CA LEU A 100 13.24 -13.04 11.46
C LEU A 100 11.81 -12.46 11.47
N TYR A 101 11.06 -12.61 10.38
CA TYR A 101 9.68 -12.15 10.32
C TYR A 101 8.75 -12.84 11.30
N GLN A 102 9.03 -14.09 11.66
CA GLN A 102 8.21 -14.86 12.61
C GLN A 102 8.17 -14.21 14.00
N ASP A 103 9.23 -13.51 14.37
CA ASP A 103 9.35 -12.86 15.68
C ASP A 103 8.67 -11.47 15.70
N PHE A 104 8.46 -10.83 14.53
CA PHE A 104 8.02 -9.44 14.43
C PHE A 104 6.68 -9.23 13.73
N PHE A 105 6.20 -10.19 12.94
CA PHE A 105 5.02 -10.02 12.07
C PHE A 105 4.07 -11.20 12.16
N TYR A 106 2.78 -10.91 12.14
CA TYR A 106 1.75 -11.93 11.99
C TYR A 106 1.71 -12.50 10.57
N ASP A 107 1.15 -13.69 10.40
CA ASP A 107 1.07 -14.39 9.10
C ASP A 107 0.44 -13.52 8.01
N TYR A 108 -0.68 -12.86 8.31
CA TYR A 108 -1.36 -11.98 7.36
C TYR A 108 -0.53 -10.77 6.91
N GLN A 109 0.45 -10.33 7.71
CA GLN A 109 1.38 -9.26 7.33
C GLN A 109 2.49 -9.79 6.42
N ARG A 110 3.00 -11.00 6.69
CA ARG A 110 4.13 -11.61 5.96
C ARG A 110 3.80 -11.91 4.51
N ILE A 111 2.52 -12.20 4.17
CA ILE A 111 2.07 -12.46 2.80
C ILE A 111 2.45 -11.32 1.84
N LYS A 112 2.42 -10.07 2.33
CA LYS A 112 2.80 -8.87 1.55
C LYS A 112 4.31 -8.65 1.44
N MET A 113 5.09 -9.29 2.31
CA MET A 113 6.52 -9.01 2.48
C MET A 113 7.37 -9.81 1.49
N GLN A 114 6.98 -9.76 0.20
CA GLN A 114 7.58 -10.52 -0.88
C GLN A 114 8.26 -9.61 -1.90
N ARG A 115 9.43 -10.00 -2.37
CA ARG A 115 10.22 -9.28 -3.38
C ARG A 115 9.40 -8.91 -4.63
N THR A 116 8.48 -9.77 -5.05
CA THR A 116 7.61 -9.55 -6.21
C THR A 116 6.68 -8.35 -6.09
N LEU A 117 6.43 -7.87 -4.85
CA LEU A 117 5.58 -6.71 -4.58
C LEU A 117 6.38 -5.41 -4.43
N ALA A 118 7.71 -5.47 -4.41
CA ALA A 118 8.55 -4.29 -4.24
C ALA A 118 8.25 -3.19 -5.27
N ALA A 119 8.20 -3.53 -6.56
CA ALA A 119 7.90 -2.57 -7.62
C ALA A 119 6.49 -1.95 -7.48
N ALA A 120 5.49 -2.75 -7.07
CA ALA A 120 4.12 -2.25 -6.85
C ALA A 120 4.08 -1.22 -5.72
N ASP A 121 4.79 -1.46 -4.62
CA ASP A 121 4.84 -0.54 -3.49
C ASP A 121 5.66 0.73 -3.79
N TYR A 122 6.70 0.64 -4.64
CA TYR A 122 7.35 1.83 -5.19
C TYR A 122 6.36 2.70 -5.96
N LEU A 123 5.60 2.12 -6.90
CA LEU A 123 4.63 2.87 -7.71
C LEU A 123 3.49 3.42 -6.85
N ALA A 124 2.97 2.65 -5.89
CA ALA A 124 1.95 3.11 -4.95
C ALA A 124 2.47 4.28 -4.11
N GLY A 125 3.66 4.16 -3.53
CA GLY A 125 4.28 5.22 -2.73
C GLY A 125 4.52 6.50 -3.53
N TRP A 126 4.93 6.38 -4.80
CA TRP A 126 5.10 7.55 -5.67
C TRP A 126 3.76 8.19 -6.02
N LEU A 127 2.75 7.40 -6.38
CA LEU A 127 1.39 7.91 -6.63
C LEU A 127 0.83 8.64 -5.42
N MET A 128 1.01 8.09 -4.22
CA MET A 128 0.57 8.73 -2.97
C MET A 128 1.32 10.03 -2.68
N SER A 129 2.59 10.14 -3.09
CA SER A 129 3.38 11.36 -2.94
C SER A 129 2.94 12.46 -3.92
N GLU A 130 2.64 12.10 -5.17
CA GLU A 130 2.20 13.02 -6.22
C GLU A 130 0.72 13.44 -6.07
N TYR A 131 -0.08 12.55 -5.48
CA TYR A 131 -1.52 12.74 -5.24
C TYR A 131 -1.83 12.39 -3.78
N PRO A 132 -1.46 13.24 -2.82
CA PRO A 132 -1.72 12.98 -1.41
C PRO A 132 -3.22 12.88 -1.12
N PHE A 133 -3.55 12.16 -0.05
CA PHE A 133 -4.94 12.07 0.39
C PHE A 133 -5.43 13.44 0.91
N GLU A 134 -6.53 13.93 0.36
CA GLU A 134 -7.15 15.22 0.72
C GLU A 134 -8.52 15.06 1.38
N GLY A 135 -9.01 13.81 1.54
CA GLY A 135 -10.28 13.51 2.17
C GLY A 135 -10.24 13.52 3.70
N ASN A 136 -11.32 13.07 4.32
CA ASN A 136 -11.39 12.93 5.77
C ASN A 136 -10.93 11.54 6.21
N GLU A 137 -9.84 11.48 6.98
CA GLU A 137 -9.24 10.25 7.50
C GLU A 137 -10.22 9.37 8.31
N ASN A 138 -11.25 9.97 8.89
CA ASN A 138 -12.25 9.29 9.70
C ASN A 138 -13.47 8.83 8.90
N ILE A 139 -13.56 9.17 7.60
CA ILE A 139 -14.67 8.76 6.72
C ILE A 139 -14.24 7.56 5.90
N LEU A 140 -14.93 6.45 6.09
CA LEU A 140 -14.60 5.21 5.41
C LEU A 140 -14.64 5.35 3.87
N LEU A 141 -15.66 6.02 3.31
CA LEU A 141 -15.80 6.18 1.87
C LEU A 141 -14.62 6.94 1.25
N ASP A 142 -14.17 8.02 1.90
CA ASP A 142 -13.06 8.83 1.40
C ASP A 142 -11.79 7.98 1.28
N ARG A 143 -11.49 7.23 2.34
CA ARG A 143 -10.32 6.33 2.39
C ARG A 143 -10.44 5.18 1.39
N MET A 144 -11.59 4.51 1.33
CA MET A 144 -11.82 3.38 0.41
C MET A 144 -11.58 3.79 -1.04
N ILE A 145 -12.15 4.94 -1.46
CA ILE A 145 -11.99 5.41 -2.85
C ILE A 145 -10.53 5.77 -3.13
N TYR A 146 -9.87 6.47 -2.22
CA TYR A 146 -8.46 6.83 -2.41
C TYR A 146 -7.56 5.61 -2.53
N GLU A 147 -7.64 4.68 -1.58
CA GLU A 147 -6.87 3.43 -1.59
C GLU A 147 -7.19 2.59 -2.86
N GLY A 148 -8.47 2.55 -3.23
CA GLY A 148 -8.93 1.86 -4.44
C GLY A 148 -8.35 2.47 -5.72
N LYS A 149 -8.24 3.80 -5.83
CA LYS A 149 -7.59 4.48 -6.97
C LYS A 149 -6.13 4.07 -7.11
N ILE A 150 -5.39 4.05 -6.00
CA ILE A 150 -3.99 3.64 -5.99
C ILE A 150 -3.86 2.18 -6.48
N LYS A 151 -4.65 1.26 -5.91
CA LYS A 151 -4.62 -0.16 -6.31
C LYS A 151 -5.00 -0.35 -7.78
N TYR A 152 -6.02 0.34 -8.27
CA TYR A 152 -6.46 0.29 -9.65
C TYR A 152 -5.34 0.71 -10.62
N ILE A 153 -4.67 1.84 -10.36
CA ILE A 153 -3.60 2.35 -11.23
C ILE A 153 -2.37 1.44 -11.18
N VAL A 154 -1.96 0.97 -10.00
CA VAL A 154 -0.82 0.06 -9.86
C VAL A 154 -1.06 -1.26 -10.60
N HIS A 155 -2.29 -1.81 -10.53
CA HIS A 155 -2.65 -3.01 -11.28
C HIS A 155 -2.56 -2.81 -12.81
N LEU A 156 -3.00 -1.67 -13.31
CA LEU A 156 -2.85 -1.35 -14.74
C LEU A 156 -1.39 -1.17 -15.15
N ALA A 157 -0.56 -0.62 -14.26
CA ALA A 157 0.86 -0.40 -14.52
C ALA A 157 1.69 -1.70 -14.47
N LEU A 158 1.28 -2.66 -13.65
CA LEU A 158 1.95 -3.95 -13.43
C LEU A 158 0.93 -5.11 -13.51
N PRO A 159 0.40 -5.40 -14.71
CA PRO A 159 -0.68 -6.39 -14.88
C PRO A 159 -0.26 -7.84 -14.58
N GLU A 160 1.06 -8.12 -14.50
CA GLU A 160 1.58 -9.40 -14.08
C GLU A 160 1.39 -9.70 -12.59
N ILE A 161 1.15 -8.68 -11.76
CA ILE A 161 0.82 -8.85 -10.34
C ILE A 161 -0.69 -9.02 -10.21
N THR A 162 -1.11 -10.16 -9.69
CA THR A 162 -2.55 -10.46 -9.58
C THR A 162 -3.26 -9.53 -8.58
N PRO A 163 -4.58 -9.35 -8.70
CA PRO A 163 -5.34 -8.58 -7.72
C PRO A 163 -5.20 -9.11 -6.28
N ALA A 164 -5.17 -10.44 -6.10
CA ALA A 164 -4.93 -11.07 -4.81
C ALA A 164 -3.57 -10.64 -4.22
N GLN A 165 -2.51 -10.73 -5.01
CA GLN A 165 -1.17 -10.30 -4.59
C GLN A 165 -1.13 -8.81 -4.23
N LEU A 166 -1.73 -7.91 -5.04
CA LEU A 166 -1.78 -6.48 -4.76
C LEU A 166 -2.55 -6.15 -3.47
N MET A 167 -3.56 -6.94 -3.13
CA MET A 167 -4.28 -6.80 -1.87
C MET A 167 -3.53 -7.42 -0.68
N GLY A 168 -2.50 -8.25 -0.95
CA GLY A 168 -1.83 -9.04 0.07
C GLY A 168 -2.71 -10.18 0.58
N TYR A 169 -3.51 -10.75 -0.28
CA TYR A 169 -4.41 -11.87 0.00
C TYR A 169 -3.81 -13.19 -0.46
N GLN A 170 -4.16 -14.26 0.24
CA GLN A 170 -4.14 -15.59 -0.34
C GLN A 170 -5.29 -15.72 -1.34
N GLU A 171 -5.19 -16.65 -2.29
CA GLU A 171 -6.24 -16.83 -3.30
C GLU A 171 -7.62 -17.05 -2.69
N LYS A 172 -7.70 -17.88 -1.63
CA LYS A 172 -8.95 -18.12 -0.89
C LYS A 172 -9.59 -16.85 -0.31
N ASP A 173 -8.77 -15.87 0.13
CA ASP A 173 -9.24 -14.62 0.72
C ASP A 173 -9.82 -13.72 -0.38
N TYR A 174 -9.17 -13.71 -1.54
CA TYR A 174 -9.66 -12.98 -2.71
C TYR A 174 -10.96 -13.58 -3.23
N GLU A 175 -11.04 -14.92 -3.39
CA GLU A 175 -12.26 -15.63 -3.78
C GLU A 175 -13.39 -15.37 -2.79
N TRP A 176 -13.11 -15.35 -1.49
CA TRP A 176 -14.08 -15.00 -0.46
C TRP A 176 -14.62 -13.58 -0.65
N CYS A 177 -13.76 -12.59 -0.91
CA CYS A 177 -14.18 -11.21 -1.18
C CYS A 177 -15.11 -11.13 -2.39
N VAL A 178 -14.75 -11.78 -3.49
CA VAL A 178 -15.57 -11.83 -4.71
C VAL A 178 -16.94 -12.47 -4.44
N ALA A 179 -16.98 -13.59 -3.72
CA ALA A 179 -18.23 -14.29 -3.40
C ALA A 179 -19.14 -13.52 -2.44
N ASN A 180 -18.57 -12.63 -1.61
CA ASN A 180 -19.29 -11.90 -0.57
C ASN A 180 -19.44 -10.40 -0.85
N GLU A 181 -19.13 -9.92 -2.05
CA GLU A 181 -19.11 -8.49 -2.42
C GLU A 181 -20.42 -7.79 -2.08
N LEU A 182 -21.54 -8.32 -2.53
CA LEU A 182 -22.88 -7.78 -2.25
C LEU A 182 -23.20 -7.76 -0.75
N THR A 183 -22.84 -8.80 -0.03
CA THR A 183 -23.08 -8.90 1.42
C THR A 183 -22.26 -7.88 2.18
N LEU A 184 -20.99 -7.71 1.82
CA LEU A 184 -20.09 -6.70 2.39
C LEU A 184 -20.64 -5.29 2.17
N TRP A 185 -21.01 -4.98 0.92
CA TRP A 185 -21.55 -3.68 0.57
C TRP A 185 -22.84 -3.37 1.35
N ASN A 186 -23.80 -4.30 1.35
CA ASN A 186 -25.03 -4.14 2.10
C ASN A 186 -24.78 -3.95 3.60
N THR A 187 -23.82 -4.68 4.17
CA THR A 187 -23.46 -4.55 5.59
C THR A 187 -22.92 -3.16 5.90
N ILE A 188 -22.03 -2.63 5.07
CA ILE A 188 -21.48 -1.27 5.23
C ILE A 188 -22.59 -0.22 5.21
N ILE A 189 -23.54 -0.33 4.24
CA ILE A 189 -24.67 0.58 4.11
C ILE A 189 -25.63 0.48 5.30
N GLN A 190 -26.07 -0.73 5.67
CA GLN A 190 -27.01 -0.95 6.76
C GLN A 190 -26.47 -0.47 8.12
N ARG A 191 -25.17 -0.65 8.35
CA ARG A 191 -24.49 -0.16 9.56
C ARG A 191 -24.19 1.33 9.50
N LYS A 192 -24.45 2.02 8.39
CA LYS A 192 -24.17 3.45 8.15
C LYS A 192 -22.68 3.81 8.31
N HIS A 193 -21.77 2.85 8.11
CA HIS A 193 -20.34 3.06 8.33
C HIS A 193 -19.70 3.94 7.25
N LEU A 194 -20.35 4.06 6.08
CA LEU A 194 -19.79 4.74 4.91
C LEU A 194 -19.44 6.21 5.16
N TYR A 195 -20.30 6.91 5.90
CA TYR A 195 -20.21 8.36 6.14
C TYR A 195 -20.05 8.72 7.63
N THR A 196 -20.07 7.75 8.52
CA THR A 196 -19.92 8.02 9.94
C THR A 196 -18.47 8.35 10.24
N PRO A 197 -18.15 9.55 10.80
CA PRO A 197 -16.78 9.95 11.10
C PRO A 197 -16.30 9.25 12.36
N ASP A 198 -15.81 8.03 12.20
CA ASP A 198 -15.29 7.19 13.28
C ASP A 198 -14.02 6.46 12.84
N GLN A 199 -12.89 6.90 13.39
CA GLN A 199 -11.58 6.33 13.09
C GLN A 199 -11.50 4.83 13.41
N ILE A 200 -12.10 4.39 14.52
CA ILE A 200 -12.06 2.99 14.95
C ILE A 200 -12.79 2.11 13.93
N THR A 201 -13.97 2.54 13.49
CA THR A 201 -14.72 1.82 12.45
C THR A 201 -13.97 1.83 11.13
N THR A 202 -13.45 2.98 10.70
CA THR A 202 -12.68 3.12 9.46
C THR A 202 -11.46 2.20 9.47
N SER A 203 -10.68 2.20 10.54
CA SER A 203 -9.51 1.32 10.70
C SER A 203 -9.88 -0.17 10.60
N LYS A 204 -11.01 -0.60 11.15
CA LYS A 204 -11.44 -2.01 11.06
C LYS A 204 -11.64 -2.50 9.63
N TYR A 205 -11.98 -1.62 8.69
CA TYR A 205 -12.14 -1.96 7.27
C TYR A 205 -10.84 -1.84 6.47
N LEU A 206 -9.90 -1.00 6.92
CA LEU A 206 -8.69 -0.66 6.17
C LEU A 206 -7.41 -1.29 6.74
N ASP A 207 -7.43 -1.77 7.99
CA ASP A 207 -6.29 -2.48 8.56
C ASP A 207 -6.08 -3.83 7.89
N ASP A 208 -4.84 -4.27 7.80
CA ASP A 208 -4.47 -5.59 7.27
C ASP A 208 -4.94 -6.76 8.14
N LYS A 209 -5.29 -6.48 9.39
CA LYS A 209 -5.81 -7.48 10.31
C LYS A 209 -7.16 -7.99 9.82
N PRO A 210 -7.41 -9.33 9.84
CA PRO A 210 -8.70 -9.91 9.50
C PRO A 210 -9.87 -9.20 10.18
N CYS A 211 -10.92 -8.94 9.41
CA CYS A 211 -12.06 -8.11 9.81
C CYS A 211 -13.11 -8.92 10.58
N THR A 212 -12.70 -9.61 11.64
CA THR A 212 -13.49 -10.62 12.38
C THR A 212 -14.82 -10.11 12.94
N PHE A 213 -15.03 -8.79 13.02
CA PHE A 213 -16.32 -8.23 13.44
C PHE A 213 -17.45 -8.40 12.40
N LEU A 214 -17.12 -8.80 11.18
CA LEU A 214 -18.09 -9.13 10.12
C LEU A 214 -18.35 -10.65 10.07
N SER A 215 -17.28 -11.43 9.97
CA SER A 215 -17.26 -12.88 10.10
C SER A 215 -15.84 -13.36 10.37
N ASP A 216 -15.68 -14.58 10.87
CA ASP A 216 -14.36 -15.17 11.15
C ASP A 216 -13.51 -15.41 9.88
N GLU A 217 -14.16 -15.44 8.71
CA GLU A 217 -13.51 -15.67 7.41
C GLU A 217 -13.18 -14.37 6.68
N THR A 218 -13.62 -13.21 7.19
CA THR A 218 -13.44 -11.94 6.50
C THR A 218 -11.97 -11.52 6.53
N PRO A 219 -11.32 -11.33 5.36
CA PRO A 219 -9.95 -10.85 5.29
C PRO A 219 -9.80 -9.43 5.86
N GLY A 220 -8.56 -9.02 6.12
CA GLY A 220 -8.25 -7.62 6.41
C GLY A 220 -8.37 -6.73 5.17
N ASN A 221 -8.32 -5.42 5.37
CA ASN A 221 -8.25 -4.42 4.31
C ASN A 221 -9.37 -4.52 3.24
N ILE A 222 -10.55 -5.04 3.64
CA ILE A 222 -11.70 -5.21 2.73
C ILE A 222 -12.26 -3.86 2.25
N GLY A 223 -12.02 -2.78 2.99
CA GLY A 223 -12.40 -1.44 2.56
C GLY A 223 -11.67 -1.03 1.29
N THR A 224 -10.35 -1.25 1.22
CA THR A 224 -9.58 -0.99 0.01
C THR A 224 -10.05 -1.86 -1.16
N TRP A 225 -10.39 -3.13 -0.90
CA TRP A 225 -10.91 -4.02 -1.95
C TRP A 225 -12.25 -3.52 -2.51
N ILE A 226 -13.23 -3.17 -1.65
CA ILE A 226 -14.51 -2.56 -2.08
C ILE A 226 -14.24 -1.22 -2.80
N GLY A 227 -13.33 -0.40 -2.27
CA GLY A 227 -12.91 0.84 -2.93
C GLY A 227 -12.40 0.62 -4.35
N TRP A 228 -11.60 -0.42 -4.56
CA TRP A 228 -11.14 -0.81 -5.90
C TRP A 228 -12.29 -1.23 -6.82
N GLN A 229 -13.30 -1.97 -6.33
CA GLN A 229 -14.48 -2.33 -7.11
C GLN A 229 -15.29 -1.08 -7.50
N ILE A 230 -15.48 -0.12 -6.56
CA ILE A 230 -16.12 1.17 -6.84
C ILE A 230 -15.35 1.95 -7.93
N VAL A 231 -14.03 2.00 -7.84
CA VAL A 231 -13.17 2.66 -8.84
C VAL A 231 -13.27 1.97 -10.20
N SER A 232 -13.27 0.65 -10.22
CA SER A 232 -13.43 -0.14 -11.46
C SER A 232 -14.78 0.15 -12.12
N SER A 233 -15.86 0.24 -11.33
CA SER A 233 -17.18 0.62 -11.81
C SER A 233 -17.20 2.05 -12.36
N TYR A 234 -16.59 3.01 -11.64
CA TYR A 234 -16.46 4.39 -12.10
C TYR A 234 -15.76 4.50 -13.45
N MET A 235 -14.63 3.83 -13.60
CA MET A 235 -13.85 3.86 -14.84
C MET A 235 -14.62 3.25 -16.03
N LYS A 236 -15.37 2.18 -15.77
CA LYS A 236 -16.23 1.54 -16.77
C LYS A 236 -17.39 2.44 -17.20
N GLU A 237 -18.06 3.09 -16.24
CA GLU A 237 -19.24 3.93 -16.51
C GLU A 237 -18.90 5.25 -17.18
N ASN A 238 -17.76 5.85 -16.85
CA ASN A 238 -17.44 7.23 -17.25
C ASN A 238 -16.39 7.32 -18.35
N ASN A 239 -15.71 6.22 -18.72
CA ASN A 239 -14.61 6.23 -19.67
C ASN A 239 -13.57 7.35 -19.37
N ALA A 240 -13.30 7.58 -18.09
CA ALA A 240 -12.47 8.67 -17.61
C ALA A 240 -10.97 8.39 -17.84
N SER A 241 -10.15 9.44 -17.96
CA SER A 241 -8.70 9.30 -17.92
C SER A 241 -8.22 9.02 -16.50
N LEU A 242 -7.01 8.44 -16.34
CA LEU A 242 -6.40 8.26 -15.02
C LEU A 242 -6.11 9.59 -14.33
N GLN A 243 -5.85 10.66 -15.08
CA GLN A 243 -5.74 12.02 -14.53
C GLN A 243 -7.07 12.47 -13.92
N THR A 244 -8.17 12.32 -14.64
CA THR A 244 -9.52 12.63 -14.15
C THR A 244 -9.85 11.81 -12.91
N LEU A 245 -9.51 10.52 -12.93
CA LEU A 245 -9.68 9.63 -11.79
C LEU A 245 -9.00 10.18 -10.52
N MET A 246 -7.73 10.62 -10.61
CA MET A 246 -7.00 11.13 -9.45
C MET A 246 -7.46 12.53 -9.01
N GLN A 247 -7.93 13.35 -9.95
CA GLN A 247 -8.41 14.72 -9.65
C GLN A 247 -9.80 14.77 -8.99
N GLN A 248 -10.64 13.74 -9.16
CA GLN A 248 -11.96 13.71 -8.54
C GLN A 248 -11.83 13.39 -7.03
N GLN A 249 -11.89 14.44 -6.20
CA GLN A 249 -11.68 14.34 -4.75
C GLN A 249 -12.98 14.16 -3.94
N ASN A 250 -14.13 14.48 -4.51
CA ASN A 250 -15.40 14.31 -3.82
C ASN A 250 -15.87 12.86 -3.85
N ALA A 251 -15.67 12.14 -2.75
CA ALA A 251 -15.97 10.71 -2.65
C ALA A 251 -17.46 10.38 -2.83
N GLN A 252 -18.37 11.25 -2.36
CA GLN A 252 -19.81 11.05 -2.52
C GLN A 252 -20.26 11.22 -3.97
N GLU A 253 -19.75 12.24 -4.64
CA GLU A 253 -20.01 12.45 -6.08
C GLU A 253 -19.40 11.30 -6.90
N PHE A 254 -18.18 10.88 -6.57
CA PHE A 254 -17.50 9.75 -7.17
C PHE A 254 -18.35 8.48 -7.09
N LEU A 255 -18.85 8.12 -5.90
CA LEU A 255 -19.71 6.95 -5.71
C LEU A 255 -20.99 7.05 -6.53
N SER A 256 -21.61 8.23 -6.57
CA SER A 256 -22.82 8.46 -7.40
C SER A 256 -22.54 8.23 -8.88
N GLN A 257 -21.42 8.73 -9.40
CA GLN A 257 -21.01 8.57 -10.80
C GLN A 257 -20.54 7.15 -11.12
N ALA A 258 -20.00 6.44 -10.14
CA ALA A 258 -19.58 5.04 -10.29
C ALA A 258 -20.78 4.11 -10.52
N LYS A 259 -21.99 4.47 -10.10
CA LYS A 259 -23.21 3.63 -10.17
C LYS A 259 -22.97 2.21 -9.63
N TYR A 260 -22.09 2.09 -8.64
CA TYR A 260 -21.66 0.81 -8.11
C TYR A 260 -22.83 0.02 -7.49
N LYS A 261 -23.06 -1.16 -8.03
CA LYS A 261 -24.09 -2.10 -7.61
C LYS A 261 -23.52 -3.51 -7.76
N PRO A 262 -22.92 -4.07 -6.71
CA PRO A 262 -22.38 -5.44 -6.74
C PRO A 262 -23.45 -6.51 -6.86
#